data_b1b1beaedc32596f96ab0f9603f792af
#
_entry.id   b1b1beaedc32596f96ab0f9603f792af
#
_cell.length_a   1.000
_cell.length_b   1.000
_cell.length_c   1.000
_cell.angle_alpha   90.00
_cell.angle_beta   90.00
_cell.angle_gamma   90.00
#
_symmetry.space_group_name_H-M   'P 1'
#
loop_
_entity.id
_entity.type
_entity.pdbx_description
1 polymer ?
#
loop_
_entity_poly.entity_id
_entity_poly.type
_entity_poly.pdbx_seq_one_letter_code
_entity_poly.pdbx_strand_id
1 'polypeptide(L)'
;MGLRAMGMRPPGPPMENKMSDLRETALTSKAWPFEEARRVLKRYAKGAPEKGFVLFETGYGPSGLPHIGTFGEVARTTMIKNAFEVISDIPTKLICFSDDLDGMRKVPGNVPDADSLVPHLQKPLTSVPDPFGTHESFGHHNNAMLRRFLDTFGFEYEFYSATEFYGSGRFDEVLKRAVDKYDDIMEIMLKSLREERRQTYSIFLPIHPETGRVLYVPMKKVCAETYTVTFDDEEGREWTLPVTGGNVKLQWKPDFGARWAALGVDFEMYGKDHSTNTPIYDGICRALGQRAPEHFTYELFLDENGQKIAKPSGNGVSIDDWLTYASSESLSYFMYQKPKTAKRMHFDVIPKAVDEYHQ
;
A
#
# COMPACT_ATOMS: atom_id res chain seq x y z
N MET A 1 -28.62 65.69 -13.34
CA MET A 1 -28.17 64.64 -12.39
C MET A 1 -28.31 63.29 -13.09
N GLY A 2 -27.23 62.77 -13.68
CA GLY A 2 -27.28 61.56 -14.46
C GLY A 2 -26.95 60.34 -13.64
N LEU A 3 -27.87 59.40 -13.56
CA LEU A 3 -27.65 58.06 -13.00
C LEU A 3 -26.77 57.25 -13.96
N ARG A 4 -25.53 56.97 -13.57
CA ARG A 4 -24.66 55.99 -14.26
C ARG A 4 -25.23 54.59 -14.06
N ALA A 5 -25.59 53.95 -15.16
CA ALA A 5 -25.93 52.55 -15.19
C ALA A 5 -24.73 51.71 -14.76
N MET A 6 -24.83 50.95 -13.66
CA MET A 6 -23.89 49.92 -13.27
C MET A 6 -23.90 48.82 -14.33
N GLY A 7 -22.84 48.73 -15.10
CA GLY A 7 -22.63 47.66 -16.07
C GLY A 7 -22.61 46.28 -15.39
N MET A 8 -23.62 45.45 -15.65
CA MET A 8 -23.56 44.03 -15.31
C MET A 8 -22.35 43.40 -16.04
N ARG A 9 -21.48 42.73 -15.28
CA ARG A 9 -20.47 41.88 -15.90
C ARG A 9 -21.17 40.83 -16.76
N PRO A 10 -20.69 40.56 -17.97
CA PRO A 10 -21.25 39.50 -18.80
C PRO A 10 -21.17 38.16 -18.03
N PRO A 11 -22.20 37.29 -18.20
CA PRO A 11 -22.16 35.97 -17.61
C PRO A 11 -20.89 35.24 -18.09
N GLY A 12 -20.16 34.61 -17.15
CA GLY A 12 -18.97 33.81 -17.49
C GLY A 12 -19.38 32.65 -18.42
N PRO A 13 -18.39 32.06 -19.15
CA PRO A 13 -18.68 30.94 -20.05
C PRO A 13 -19.39 29.81 -19.27
N PRO A 14 -20.29 29.07 -19.95
CA PRO A 14 -21.01 27.95 -19.32
C PRO A 14 -20.04 26.95 -18.71
N MET A 15 -20.43 26.26 -17.63
CA MET A 15 -19.57 25.34 -16.87
C MET A 15 -18.96 24.23 -17.75
N GLU A 16 -19.68 23.74 -18.75
CA GLU A 16 -19.19 22.74 -19.71
C GLU A 16 -17.96 23.22 -20.50
N ASN A 17 -17.91 24.46 -20.94
CA ASN A 17 -16.74 25.02 -21.63
C ASN A 17 -15.53 25.13 -20.68
N LYS A 18 -15.74 25.47 -19.39
CA LYS A 18 -14.66 25.56 -18.42
C LYS A 18 -14.05 24.19 -18.11
N MET A 19 -14.87 23.13 -18.04
CA MET A 19 -14.37 21.77 -17.82
C MET A 19 -13.60 21.24 -19.03
N SER A 20 -14.03 21.54 -20.26
CA SER A 20 -13.30 21.14 -21.47
C SER A 20 -11.92 21.82 -21.54
N ASP A 21 -11.85 23.12 -21.24
CA ASP A 21 -10.60 23.89 -21.21
C ASP A 21 -9.63 23.40 -20.13
N LEU A 22 -10.16 23.03 -18.96
CA LEU A 22 -9.36 22.46 -17.87
C LEU A 22 -8.79 21.11 -18.27
N ARG A 23 -9.60 20.22 -18.86
CA ARG A 23 -9.18 18.90 -19.33
C ARG A 23 -8.10 19.01 -20.41
N GLU A 24 -8.26 19.87 -21.37
CA GLU A 24 -7.27 20.10 -22.44
C GLU A 24 -5.95 20.59 -21.87
N THR A 25 -5.98 21.55 -20.94
CA THR A 25 -4.80 22.03 -20.22
C THR A 25 -4.15 20.91 -19.41
N ALA A 26 -4.93 20.12 -18.71
CA ALA A 26 -4.46 18.99 -17.89
C ALA A 26 -3.78 17.90 -18.74
N LEU A 27 -4.31 17.62 -19.93
CA LEU A 27 -3.74 16.63 -20.85
C LEU A 27 -2.33 17.00 -21.33
N THR A 28 -1.96 18.29 -21.31
CA THR A 28 -0.64 18.81 -21.73
C THR A 28 0.24 19.21 -20.54
N SER A 29 -0.28 19.21 -19.33
CA SER A 29 0.43 19.60 -18.10
C SER A 29 1.69 18.75 -17.87
N LYS A 30 2.79 19.41 -17.49
CA LYS A 30 4.06 18.77 -17.09
C LYS A 30 4.14 18.48 -15.58
N ALA A 31 3.10 18.79 -14.81
CA ALA A 31 3.06 18.42 -13.40
C ALA A 31 3.03 16.90 -13.28
N TRP A 32 3.87 16.35 -12.41
CA TRP A 32 4.09 14.91 -12.33
C TRP A 32 2.80 14.08 -12.05
N PRO A 33 1.79 14.56 -11.29
CA PRO A 33 0.55 13.77 -11.12
C PRO A 33 -0.18 13.56 -12.45
N PHE A 34 -0.19 14.57 -13.34
CA PHE A 34 -0.80 14.45 -14.66
C PHE A 34 0.03 13.58 -15.62
N GLU A 35 1.36 13.59 -15.50
CA GLU A 35 2.22 12.69 -16.27
C GLU A 35 1.93 11.21 -15.90
N GLU A 36 1.85 10.91 -14.62
CA GLU A 36 1.51 9.56 -14.15
C GLU A 36 0.06 9.19 -14.47
N ALA A 37 -0.89 10.09 -14.30
CA ALA A 37 -2.29 9.87 -14.69
C ALA A 37 -2.44 9.52 -16.18
N ARG A 38 -1.68 10.19 -17.06
CA ARG A 38 -1.65 9.84 -18.50
C ARG A 38 -1.03 8.46 -18.76
N ARG A 39 -0.06 8.01 -17.95
CA ARG A 39 0.47 6.64 -18.04
C ARG A 39 -0.60 5.61 -17.72
N VAL A 40 -1.37 5.84 -16.66
CA VAL A 40 -2.51 4.99 -16.29
C VAL A 40 -3.57 5.02 -17.39
N LEU A 41 -3.91 6.20 -17.94
CA LEU A 41 -4.91 6.33 -19.00
C LEU A 41 -4.52 5.55 -20.27
N LYS A 42 -3.24 5.48 -20.62
CA LYS A 42 -2.74 4.68 -21.77
C LYS A 42 -3.07 3.19 -21.64
N ARG A 43 -3.28 2.66 -20.44
CA ARG A 43 -3.71 1.26 -20.25
C ARG A 43 -5.05 0.99 -20.93
N TYR A 44 -5.89 2.02 -21.02
CA TYR A 44 -7.28 1.98 -21.48
C TYR A 44 -7.49 2.65 -22.83
N ALA A 45 -6.45 2.78 -23.65
CA ALA A 45 -6.53 3.34 -25.00
C ALA A 45 -7.49 2.57 -25.93
N LYS A 46 -7.81 1.31 -25.61
CA LYS A 46 -8.73 0.46 -26.39
C LYS A 46 -10.13 0.32 -25.79
N GLY A 47 -10.40 0.98 -24.67
CA GLY A 47 -11.69 0.91 -23.97
C GLY A 47 -11.54 0.96 -22.45
N ALA A 48 -12.64 1.20 -21.76
CA ALA A 48 -12.68 1.23 -20.29
C ALA A 48 -12.38 -0.17 -19.70
N PRO A 49 -11.90 -0.23 -18.43
CA PRO A 49 -11.67 -1.50 -17.76
C PRO A 49 -12.97 -2.32 -17.60
N GLU A 50 -12.90 -3.64 -17.81
CA GLU A 50 -14.05 -4.54 -17.64
C GLU A 50 -14.66 -4.47 -16.23
N LYS A 51 -13.84 -4.23 -15.21
CA LYS A 51 -14.28 -4.03 -13.82
C LYS A 51 -15.00 -2.70 -13.57
N GLY A 52 -15.08 -1.81 -14.56
CA GLY A 52 -15.82 -0.54 -14.54
C GLY A 52 -15.09 0.63 -13.88
N PHE A 53 -13.90 0.45 -13.34
CA PHE A 53 -13.13 1.52 -12.68
C PHE A 53 -11.62 1.28 -12.77
N VAL A 54 -10.85 2.33 -12.58
CA VAL A 54 -9.39 2.28 -12.39
C VAL A 54 -9.08 2.17 -10.91
N LEU A 55 -8.25 1.21 -10.52
CA LEU A 55 -7.90 0.92 -9.14
C LEU A 55 -6.50 1.42 -8.81
N PHE A 56 -6.44 2.35 -7.87
CA PHE A 56 -5.23 2.82 -7.22
C PHE A 56 -5.06 2.10 -5.89
N GLU A 57 -3.85 1.64 -5.58
CA GLU A 57 -3.55 0.95 -4.33
C GLU A 57 -2.44 1.65 -3.56
N THR A 58 -2.56 1.62 -2.24
CA THR A 58 -1.50 1.92 -1.27
C THR A 58 -1.41 0.80 -0.26
N GLY A 59 -0.18 0.45 0.16
CA GLY A 59 0.07 -0.62 1.13
C GLY A 59 0.36 -0.08 2.53
N TYR A 60 -0.03 -0.82 3.55
CA TYR A 60 0.27 -0.52 4.94
C TYR A 60 0.61 -1.77 5.74
N GLY A 61 1.81 -1.80 6.31
CA GLY A 61 2.18 -2.85 7.28
C GLY A 61 1.87 -2.38 8.72
N PRO A 62 0.85 -2.92 9.41
CA PRO A 62 0.42 -2.47 10.73
C PRO A 62 1.29 -3.00 11.88
N SER A 63 2.57 -3.14 11.67
CA SER A 63 3.57 -3.49 12.69
C SER A 63 3.97 -2.32 13.59
N GLY A 64 3.31 -1.17 13.47
CA GLY A 64 3.48 0.06 14.25
C GLY A 64 2.55 1.14 13.74
N LEU A 65 2.49 2.26 14.45
CA LEU A 65 1.63 3.40 14.13
C LEU A 65 1.94 3.98 12.73
N PRO A 66 0.94 4.54 12.04
CA PRO A 66 1.15 5.25 10.78
C PRO A 66 2.10 6.44 10.99
N HIS A 67 2.90 6.74 10.00
CA HIS A 67 3.89 7.80 10.03
C HIS A 67 3.86 8.65 8.75
N ILE A 68 4.72 9.65 8.68
CA ILE A 68 4.80 10.59 7.56
C ILE A 68 5.00 9.90 6.19
N GLY A 69 5.66 8.75 6.15
CA GLY A 69 5.80 7.95 4.93
C GLY A 69 4.46 7.40 4.45
N THR A 70 3.63 6.90 5.37
CA THR A 70 2.27 6.42 5.09
C THR A 70 1.41 7.56 4.53
N PHE A 71 1.46 8.73 5.17
CA PHE A 71 0.78 9.92 4.64
C PHE A 71 1.25 10.27 3.24
N GLY A 72 2.57 10.35 3.04
CA GLY A 72 3.15 10.75 1.75
C GLY A 72 2.76 9.82 0.60
N GLU A 73 2.57 8.54 0.89
CA GLU A 73 2.12 7.56 -0.10
C GLU A 73 0.65 7.77 -0.48
N VAL A 74 -0.24 7.83 0.51
CA VAL A 74 -1.67 8.04 0.27
C VAL A 74 -1.93 9.41 -0.37
N ALA A 75 -1.30 10.48 0.12
CA ALA A 75 -1.46 11.83 -0.41
C ALA A 75 -1.03 11.91 -1.89
N ARG A 76 0.13 11.35 -2.24
CA ARG A 76 0.63 11.34 -3.62
C ARG A 76 -0.20 10.47 -4.54
N THR A 77 -0.66 9.31 -4.08
CA THR A 77 -1.56 8.45 -4.85
C THR A 77 -2.90 9.16 -5.10
N THR A 78 -3.43 9.85 -4.10
CA THR A 78 -4.63 10.69 -4.24
C THR A 78 -4.43 11.81 -5.27
N MET A 79 -3.24 12.45 -5.30
CA MET A 79 -2.94 13.48 -6.32
C MET A 79 -2.98 12.91 -7.74
N ILE A 80 -2.48 11.68 -7.95
CA ILE A 80 -2.54 11.02 -9.27
C ILE A 80 -3.98 10.62 -9.61
N LYS A 81 -4.71 10.05 -8.64
CA LYS A 81 -6.13 9.71 -8.80
C LYS A 81 -6.94 10.94 -9.22
N ASN A 82 -6.81 12.05 -8.51
CA ASN A 82 -7.50 13.29 -8.82
C ASN A 82 -7.09 13.86 -10.20
N ALA A 83 -5.80 13.78 -10.55
CA ALA A 83 -5.33 14.15 -11.89
C ALA A 83 -5.93 13.26 -12.98
N PHE A 84 -6.11 11.96 -12.71
CA PHE A 84 -6.75 11.02 -13.62
C PHE A 84 -8.24 11.38 -13.83
N GLU A 85 -8.97 11.73 -12.78
CA GLU A 85 -10.38 12.14 -12.84
C GLU A 85 -10.60 13.43 -13.64
N VAL A 86 -9.60 14.31 -13.65
CA VAL A 86 -9.64 15.52 -14.52
C VAL A 86 -9.49 15.17 -15.99
N ILE A 87 -8.66 14.18 -16.35
CA ILE A 87 -8.35 13.85 -17.76
C ILE A 87 -9.19 12.70 -18.31
N SER A 88 -10.02 12.03 -17.50
CA SER A 88 -10.80 10.85 -17.88
C SER A 88 -12.13 10.80 -17.16
N ASP A 89 -13.14 10.22 -17.81
CA ASP A 89 -14.46 9.95 -17.23
C ASP A 89 -14.58 8.54 -16.66
N ILE A 90 -13.51 7.74 -16.73
CA ILE A 90 -13.49 6.38 -16.15
C ILE A 90 -13.50 6.52 -14.62
N PRO A 91 -14.46 5.90 -13.91
CA PRO A 91 -14.52 5.93 -12.46
C PRO A 91 -13.23 5.43 -11.83
N THR A 92 -12.90 5.93 -10.65
CA THR A 92 -11.69 5.53 -9.91
C THR A 92 -12.03 5.00 -8.53
N LYS A 93 -11.15 4.17 -7.99
CA LYS A 93 -11.14 3.77 -6.58
C LYS A 93 -9.72 3.86 -6.05
N LEU A 94 -9.59 4.25 -4.80
CA LEU A 94 -8.36 4.15 -4.03
C LEU A 94 -8.56 3.14 -2.90
N ILE A 95 -7.68 2.16 -2.80
CA ILE A 95 -7.67 1.24 -1.67
C ILE A 95 -6.43 1.46 -0.81
N CYS A 96 -6.62 1.31 0.49
CA CYS A 96 -5.55 1.18 1.45
C CYS A 96 -5.54 -0.27 1.97
N PHE A 97 -4.58 -1.06 1.52
CA PHE A 97 -4.48 -2.47 1.85
C PHE A 97 -3.56 -2.67 3.05
N SER A 98 -4.09 -3.26 4.13
CA SER A 98 -3.33 -3.57 5.34
C SER A 98 -2.82 -5.00 5.32
N ASP A 99 -1.49 -5.17 5.47
CA ASP A 99 -0.82 -6.47 5.60
C ASP A 99 -0.95 -7.03 7.03
N ASP A 100 -2.13 -6.97 7.62
CA ASP A 100 -2.42 -7.32 9.02
C ASP A 100 -2.41 -8.82 9.32
N LEU A 101 -2.35 -9.66 8.28
CA LEU A 101 -2.10 -11.10 8.40
C LEU A 101 -0.61 -11.44 8.55
N ASP A 102 0.29 -10.47 8.45
CA ASP A 102 1.71 -10.71 8.68
C ASP A 102 1.98 -11.12 10.11
N GLY A 103 2.89 -12.10 10.28
CA GLY A 103 3.35 -12.53 11.60
C GLY A 103 4.16 -11.44 12.30
N MET A 104 3.92 -11.22 13.60
CA MET A 104 4.71 -10.30 14.42
C MET A 104 6.16 -10.79 14.50
N ARG A 105 7.08 -10.14 13.81
CA ARG A 105 8.50 -10.57 13.75
C ARG A 105 9.30 -10.15 14.97
N LYS A 106 8.93 -9.04 15.58
CA LYS A 106 9.55 -8.49 16.81
C LYS A 106 8.53 -7.65 17.55
N VAL A 107 8.68 -7.58 18.85
CA VAL A 107 7.89 -6.68 19.68
C VAL A 107 8.37 -5.24 19.46
N PRO A 108 7.46 -4.27 19.17
CA PRO A 108 7.83 -2.87 19.09
C PRO A 108 8.28 -2.34 20.46
N GLY A 109 9.32 -1.50 20.48
CA GLY A 109 9.85 -0.96 21.74
C GLY A 109 9.03 0.20 22.35
N ASN A 110 8.04 0.71 21.62
CA ASN A 110 7.24 1.88 22.00
C ASN A 110 5.78 1.52 22.34
N VAL A 111 5.54 0.29 22.78
CA VAL A 111 4.20 -0.18 23.23
C VAL A 111 4.18 -0.42 24.74
N PRO A 112 3.05 -0.22 25.43
CA PRO A 112 2.89 -0.63 26.80
C PRO A 112 3.06 -2.14 26.97
N ASP A 113 3.60 -2.59 28.11
CA ASP A 113 3.72 -4.00 28.46
C ASP A 113 4.28 -4.88 27.32
N ALA A 114 5.39 -4.42 26.72
CA ALA A 114 6.02 -5.07 25.56
C ALA A 114 6.33 -6.56 25.81
N ASP A 115 6.68 -6.93 27.06
CA ASP A 115 7.02 -8.31 27.42
C ASP A 115 5.83 -9.26 27.27
N SER A 116 4.60 -8.80 27.46
CA SER A 116 3.39 -9.61 27.29
C SER A 116 3.18 -10.06 25.84
N LEU A 117 3.79 -9.37 24.87
CA LEU A 117 3.70 -9.69 23.44
C LEU A 117 4.70 -10.76 22.99
N VAL A 118 5.75 -11.04 23.77
CA VAL A 118 6.79 -12.02 23.39
C VAL A 118 6.22 -13.41 23.08
N PRO A 119 5.26 -13.98 23.84
CA PRO A 119 4.64 -15.26 23.53
C PRO A 119 3.83 -15.27 22.22
N HIS A 120 3.52 -14.10 21.67
CA HIS A 120 2.72 -13.93 20.47
C HIS A 120 3.57 -13.67 19.19
N LEU A 121 4.90 -13.76 19.30
CA LEU A 121 5.76 -13.64 18.13
C LEU A 121 5.37 -14.67 17.06
N GLN A 122 5.46 -14.24 15.80
CA GLN A 122 5.06 -14.96 14.59
C GLN A 122 3.54 -15.17 14.40
N LYS A 123 2.68 -14.83 15.37
CA LYS A 123 1.23 -14.82 15.12
C LYS A 123 0.85 -13.65 14.22
N PRO A 124 -0.20 -13.79 13.37
CA PRO A 124 -0.77 -12.68 12.63
C PRO A 124 -1.01 -11.47 13.55
N LEU A 125 -0.78 -10.27 13.06
CA LEU A 125 -0.95 -9.04 13.86
C LEU A 125 -2.38 -8.90 14.41
N THR A 126 -3.36 -9.43 13.68
CA THR A 126 -4.77 -9.52 14.12
C THR A 126 -5.04 -10.60 15.19
N SER A 127 -4.07 -11.47 15.46
CA SER A 127 -4.14 -12.48 16.53
C SER A 127 -3.22 -12.16 17.71
N VAL A 128 -2.55 -11.02 17.71
CA VAL A 128 -1.72 -10.52 18.80
C VAL A 128 -2.57 -9.62 19.70
N PRO A 129 -2.60 -9.81 21.03
CA PRO A 129 -3.34 -8.93 21.93
C PRO A 129 -2.96 -7.45 21.76
N ASP A 130 -3.94 -6.56 21.90
CA ASP A 130 -3.67 -5.13 21.89
C ASP A 130 -3.04 -4.67 23.21
N PRO A 131 -1.77 -4.23 23.24
CA PRO A 131 -1.11 -3.80 24.47
C PRO A 131 -1.69 -2.48 25.02
N PHE A 132 -2.47 -1.76 24.22
CA PHE A 132 -3.16 -0.54 24.64
C PHE A 132 -4.54 -0.83 25.25
N GLY A 133 -5.07 -2.05 25.09
CA GLY A 133 -6.36 -2.48 25.62
C GLY A 133 -7.58 -1.76 25.03
N THR A 134 -7.44 -1.17 23.85
CA THR A 134 -8.49 -0.34 23.21
C THR A 134 -9.18 -1.02 22.03
N HIS A 135 -8.56 -2.05 21.47
CA HIS A 135 -9.06 -2.79 20.32
C HIS A 135 -8.92 -4.30 20.52
N GLU A 136 -9.52 -5.05 19.62
CA GLU A 136 -9.54 -6.53 19.68
C GLU A 136 -8.14 -7.13 19.57
N SER A 137 -7.26 -6.51 18.79
CA SER A 137 -5.88 -6.96 18.61
C SER A 137 -4.95 -5.80 18.27
N PHE A 138 -3.64 -6.07 18.30
CA PHE A 138 -2.60 -5.14 17.88
C PHE A 138 -2.77 -4.71 16.41
N GLY A 139 -3.14 -5.64 15.52
CA GLY A 139 -3.45 -5.33 14.12
C GLY A 139 -4.66 -4.40 13.99
N HIS A 140 -5.75 -4.69 14.72
CA HIS A 140 -6.95 -3.84 14.72
C HIS A 140 -6.67 -2.44 15.29
N HIS A 141 -5.84 -2.34 16.36
CA HIS A 141 -5.42 -1.05 16.90
C HIS A 141 -4.71 -0.20 15.83
N ASN A 142 -3.67 -0.75 15.20
CA ASN A 142 -2.90 0.00 14.19
C ASN A 142 -3.73 0.32 12.94
N ASN A 143 -4.63 -0.58 12.53
CA ASN A 143 -5.58 -0.34 11.43
C ASN A 143 -6.55 0.81 11.78
N ALA A 144 -7.06 0.86 13.02
CA ALA A 144 -7.92 1.94 13.48
C ALA A 144 -7.18 3.28 13.52
N MET A 145 -5.91 3.29 13.95
CA MET A 145 -5.08 4.49 13.93
C MET A 145 -4.82 4.97 12.50
N LEU A 146 -4.56 4.05 11.56
CA LEU A 146 -4.42 4.42 10.14
C LEU A 146 -5.70 5.06 9.59
N ARG A 147 -6.85 4.42 9.79
CA ARG A 147 -8.13 4.94 9.31
C ARG A 147 -8.44 6.31 9.88
N ARG A 148 -8.34 6.45 11.21
CA ARG A 148 -8.52 7.75 11.89
C ARG A 148 -7.61 8.82 11.29
N PHE A 149 -6.36 8.47 11.04
CA PHE A 149 -5.38 9.34 10.44
C PHE A 149 -5.79 9.77 9.01
N LEU A 150 -6.15 8.83 8.14
CA LEU A 150 -6.58 9.12 6.78
C LEU A 150 -7.88 9.95 6.75
N ASP A 151 -8.83 9.63 7.62
CA ASP A 151 -10.10 10.35 7.76
C ASP A 151 -9.89 11.81 8.20
N THR A 152 -8.90 12.08 9.07
CA THR A 152 -8.54 13.43 9.51
C THR A 152 -8.10 14.33 8.35
N PHE A 153 -7.48 13.75 7.32
CA PHE A 153 -7.09 14.47 6.10
C PHE A 153 -8.17 14.45 5.01
N GLY A 154 -9.31 13.81 5.25
CA GLY A 154 -10.41 13.74 4.30
C GLY A 154 -10.11 12.93 3.04
N PHE A 155 -9.22 11.94 3.10
CA PHE A 155 -8.95 11.06 1.97
C PHE A 155 -10.17 10.16 1.69
N GLU A 156 -10.51 10.03 0.42
CA GLU A 156 -11.51 9.07 -0.06
C GLU A 156 -10.83 7.75 -0.42
N TYR A 157 -11.05 6.70 0.37
CA TYR A 157 -10.45 5.39 0.20
C TYR A 157 -11.36 4.27 0.69
N GLU A 158 -11.13 3.05 0.19
CA GLU A 158 -11.67 1.82 0.77
C GLU A 158 -10.55 1.14 1.57
N PHE A 159 -10.84 0.73 2.80
CA PHE A 159 -9.87 0.00 3.62
C PHE A 159 -10.03 -1.50 3.42
N TYR A 160 -8.92 -2.20 3.15
CA TYR A 160 -8.89 -3.65 2.97
C TYR A 160 -7.91 -4.29 3.96
N SER A 161 -8.35 -5.39 4.60
CA SER A 161 -7.58 -6.19 5.55
C SER A 161 -7.13 -7.49 4.88
N ALA A 162 -5.84 -7.81 4.92
CA ALA A 162 -5.33 -9.09 4.45
C ALA A 162 -5.99 -10.26 5.20
N THR A 163 -6.16 -10.14 6.51
CA THR A 163 -6.83 -11.16 7.33
C THR A 163 -8.24 -11.45 6.83
N GLU A 164 -9.01 -10.39 6.51
CA GLU A 164 -10.37 -10.55 5.98
C GLU A 164 -10.35 -11.15 4.56
N PHE A 165 -9.45 -10.73 3.70
CA PHE A 165 -9.38 -11.19 2.31
C PHE A 165 -9.00 -12.67 2.23
N TYR A 166 -8.00 -13.09 3.01
CA TYR A 166 -7.61 -14.49 3.07
C TYR A 166 -8.67 -15.36 3.75
N GLY A 167 -9.22 -14.89 4.90
CA GLY A 167 -10.19 -15.66 5.68
C GLY A 167 -11.58 -15.78 5.04
N SER A 168 -12.03 -14.77 4.29
CA SER A 168 -13.33 -14.76 3.61
C SER A 168 -13.35 -15.49 2.25
N GLY A 169 -12.19 -15.95 1.78
CA GLY A 169 -12.05 -16.61 0.49
C GLY A 169 -11.92 -15.66 -0.71
N ARG A 170 -11.83 -14.35 -0.49
CA ARG A 170 -11.67 -13.36 -1.58
C ARG A 170 -10.37 -13.56 -2.37
N PHE A 171 -9.35 -14.18 -1.76
CA PHE A 171 -8.09 -14.55 -2.40
C PHE A 171 -8.01 -16.01 -2.82
N ASP A 172 -9.02 -16.83 -2.59
CA ASP A 172 -8.99 -18.27 -2.87
C ASP A 172 -8.61 -18.56 -4.32
N GLU A 173 -9.19 -17.85 -5.28
CA GLU A 173 -8.91 -18.08 -6.71
C GLU A 173 -7.47 -17.71 -7.10
N VAL A 174 -6.90 -16.67 -6.54
CA VAL A 174 -5.49 -16.32 -6.81
C VAL A 174 -4.54 -17.27 -6.09
N LEU A 175 -4.90 -17.78 -4.93
CA LEU A 175 -4.12 -18.79 -4.20
C LEU A 175 -4.10 -20.13 -4.93
N LYS A 176 -5.24 -20.58 -5.49
CA LYS A 176 -5.31 -21.76 -6.36
C LYS A 176 -4.43 -21.58 -7.60
N ARG A 177 -4.53 -20.41 -8.27
CA ARG A 177 -3.63 -20.10 -9.39
C ARG A 177 -2.16 -20.09 -8.98
N ALA A 178 -1.83 -19.64 -7.77
CA ALA A 178 -0.46 -19.70 -7.26
C ALA A 178 0.03 -21.14 -7.03
N VAL A 179 -0.86 -22.09 -6.72
CA VAL A 179 -0.56 -23.53 -6.71
C VAL A 179 -0.32 -24.04 -8.13
N ASP A 180 -1.21 -23.72 -9.07
CA ASP A 180 -1.07 -24.14 -10.47
C ASP A 180 0.19 -23.56 -11.14
N LYS A 181 0.66 -22.40 -10.67
CA LYS A 181 1.84 -21.67 -11.16
C LYS A 181 3.02 -21.71 -10.19
N TYR A 182 3.02 -22.68 -9.28
CA TYR A 182 4.02 -22.76 -8.21
C TYR A 182 5.46 -22.73 -8.75
N ASP A 183 5.77 -23.57 -9.74
CA ASP A 183 7.11 -23.67 -10.30
C ASP A 183 7.52 -22.37 -11.02
N ASP A 184 6.61 -21.77 -11.79
CA ASP A 184 6.85 -20.50 -12.48
C ASP A 184 7.19 -19.38 -11.46
N ILE A 185 6.43 -19.30 -10.37
CA ILE A 185 6.62 -18.29 -9.32
C ILE A 185 7.90 -18.58 -8.53
N MET A 186 8.16 -19.85 -8.21
CA MET A 186 9.42 -20.26 -7.55
C MET A 186 10.62 -19.91 -8.39
N GLU A 187 10.61 -20.13 -9.72
CA GLU A 187 11.71 -19.75 -10.60
C GLU A 187 12.00 -18.23 -10.55
N ILE A 188 10.94 -17.41 -10.55
CA ILE A 188 11.07 -15.94 -10.41
C ILE A 188 11.73 -15.60 -9.07
N MET A 189 11.26 -16.22 -7.98
CA MET A 189 11.73 -15.93 -6.62
C MET A 189 13.17 -16.38 -6.40
N LEU A 190 13.51 -17.61 -6.81
CA LEU A 190 14.82 -18.21 -6.55
C LEU A 190 15.96 -17.41 -7.20
N LYS A 191 15.74 -16.76 -8.34
CA LYS A 191 16.70 -15.86 -8.99
C LYS A 191 17.13 -14.68 -8.09
N SER A 192 16.24 -14.25 -7.19
CA SER A 192 16.48 -13.13 -6.27
C SER A 192 17.04 -13.53 -4.91
N LEU A 193 17.18 -14.82 -4.64
CA LEU A 193 17.58 -15.34 -3.33
C LEU A 193 19.02 -15.84 -3.33
N ARG A 194 19.69 -15.68 -2.19
CA ARG A 194 20.99 -16.30 -1.93
C ARG A 194 20.83 -17.82 -1.84
N GLU A 195 21.89 -18.56 -2.19
CA GLU A 195 21.87 -20.02 -2.30
C GLU A 195 21.38 -20.72 -1.02
N GLU A 196 21.84 -20.30 0.14
CA GLU A 196 21.41 -20.83 1.45
C GLU A 196 19.90 -20.74 1.65
N ARG A 197 19.32 -19.62 1.17
CA ARG A 197 17.88 -19.35 1.31
C ARG A 197 17.03 -20.14 0.30
N ARG A 198 17.59 -20.54 -0.84
CA ARG A 198 16.88 -21.27 -1.90
C ARG A 198 16.41 -22.64 -1.44
N GLN A 199 17.17 -23.31 -0.57
CA GLN A 199 16.87 -24.66 -0.10
C GLN A 199 15.66 -24.73 0.84
N THR A 200 15.38 -23.65 1.55
CA THR A 200 14.32 -23.59 2.58
C THR A 200 13.18 -22.65 2.20
N TYR A 201 13.23 -22.05 1.00
CA TYR A 201 12.24 -21.07 0.58
C TYR A 201 10.96 -21.75 0.11
N SER A 202 9.83 -21.18 0.50
CA SER A 202 8.52 -21.44 -0.09
C SER A 202 7.80 -20.11 -0.33
N ILE A 203 6.96 -20.04 -1.36
CA ILE A 203 6.07 -18.90 -1.56
C ILE A 203 4.89 -18.93 -0.57
N PHE A 204 4.55 -20.10 -0.04
CA PHE A 204 3.48 -20.29 0.92
C PHE A 204 4.01 -20.27 2.35
N LEU A 205 3.28 -19.59 3.23
CA LEU A 205 3.49 -19.52 4.66
C LEU A 205 2.26 -20.10 5.37
N PRO A 206 2.31 -21.34 5.82
CA PRO A 206 1.20 -21.93 6.58
C PRO A 206 0.99 -21.20 7.91
N ILE A 207 -0.27 -21.11 8.32
CA ILE A 207 -0.63 -20.70 9.68
C ILE A 207 -0.86 -21.98 10.47
N HIS A 208 -0.02 -22.20 11.49
CA HIS A 208 -0.03 -23.45 12.26
C HIS A 208 -1.37 -23.64 12.96
N PRO A 209 -2.09 -24.78 12.75
CA PRO A 209 -3.45 -24.95 13.23
C PRO A 209 -3.61 -24.87 14.75
N GLU A 210 -2.61 -25.34 15.52
CA GLU A 210 -2.67 -25.37 16.99
C GLU A 210 -2.12 -24.08 17.63
N THR A 211 -1.05 -23.50 17.07
CA THR A 211 -0.37 -22.35 17.69
C THR A 211 -0.79 -21.01 17.09
N GLY A 212 -1.40 -21.01 15.90
CA GLY A 212 -1.73 -19.81 15.13
C GLY A 212 -0.51 -19.04 14.58
N ARG A 213 0.69 -19.61 14.63
CA ARG A 213 1.92 -18.95 14.16
C ARG A 213 2.07 -19.07 12.65
N VAL A 214 2.50 -18.01 12.01
CA VAL A 214 2.89 -18.01 10.58
C VAL A 214 4.27 -18.69 10.48
N LEU A 215 4.32 -19.81 9.75
CA LEU A 215 5.52 -20.63 9.66
C LEU A 215 6.33 -20.32 8.41
N TYR A 216 7.65 -20.24 8.56
CA TYR A 216 8.62 -20.03 7.49
C TYR A 216 9.37 -21.32 7.17
N VAL A 217 8.64 -22.36 6.79
CA VAL A 217 9.14 -23.70 6.52
C VAL A 217 9.05 -24.04 5.03
N PRO A 218 9.91 -24.95 4.51
CA PRO A 218 9.79 -25.44 3.13
C PRO A 218 8.55 -26.31 2.97
N MET A 219 7.96 -26.31 1.78
CA MET A 219 6.89 -27.26 1.44
C MET A 219 7.49 -28.59 0.98
N LYS A 220 7.02 -29.69 1.56
CA LYS A 220 7.33 -31.06 1.12
C LYS A 220 6.56 -31.40 -0.17
N LYS A 221 5.33 -30.91 -0.26
CA LYS A 221 4.46 -31.11 -1.41
C LYS A 221 3.52 -29.92 -1.60
N VAL A 222 3.33 -29.55 -2.86
CA VAL A 222 2.26 -28.64 -3.31
C VAL A 222 1.40 -29.42 -4.27
N CYS A 223 0.11 -29.57 -3.98
CA CYS A 223 -0.81 -30.46 -4.71
C CYS A 223 -1.86 -29.64 -5.45
N ALA A 224 -1.81 -29.67 -6.78
CA ALA A 224 -2.77 -28.94 -7.63
C ALA A 224 -4.15 -29.60 -7.68
N GLU A 225 -4.24 -30.93 -7.49
CA GLU A 225 -5.53 -31.62 -7.52
C GLU A 225 -6.42 -31.25 -6.32
N THR A 226 -5.81 -30.96 -5.17
CA THR A 226 -6.52 -30.69 -3.91
C THR A 226 -6.32 -29.26 -3.42
N TYR A 227 -5.44 -28.47 -4.07
CA TYR A 227 -5.02 -27.14 -3.64
C TYR A 227 -4.51 -27.12 -2.20
N THR A 228 -3.65 -28.07 -1.86
CA THR A 228 -3.07 -28.24 -0.52
C THR A 228 -1.55 -28.11 -0.53
N VAL A 229 -1.00 -27.75 0.62
CA VAL A 229 0.43 -27.78 0.90
C VAL A 229 0.70 -28.74 2.04
N THR A 230 1.78 -29.54 1.94
CA THR A 230 2.27 -30.43 2.99
C THR A 230 3.63 -29.95 3.45
N PHE A 231 3.83 -29.86 4.75
CA PHE A 231 5.06 -29.36 5.37
C PHE A 231 5.27 -30.04 6.75
N ASP A 232 6.50 -29.99 7.25
CA ASP A 232 6.79 -30.32 8.65
C ASP A 232 6.83 -29.01 9.46
N ASP A 233 6.20 -29.03 10.66
CA ASP A 233 6.33 -27.92 11.61
C ASP A 233 7.73 -27.86 12.25
N GLU A 234 7.94 -26.91 13.17
CA GLU A 234 9.20 -26.72 13.86
C GLU A 234 9.58 -27.91 14.78
N GLU A 235 8.60 -28.77 15.11
CA GLU A 235 8.76 -29.99 15.93
C GLU A 235 8.90 -31.26 15.07
N GLY A 236 8.84 -31.12 13.74
CA GLY A 236 8.94 -32.23 12.78
C GLY A 236 7.64 -33.01 12.58
N ARG A 237 6.48 -32.48 13.01
CA ARG A 237 5.18 -33.09 12.72
C ARG A 237 4.70 -32.66 11.33
N GLU A 238 4.23 -33.63 10.56
CA GLU A 238 3.71 -33.38 9.22
C GLU A 238 2.27 -32.85 9.26
N TRP A 239 2.03 -31.78 8.50
CA TRP A 239 0.74 -31.15 8.32
C TRP A 239 0.40 -31.01 6.84
N THR A 240 -0.88 -31.16 6.51
CA THR A 240 -1.42 -30.85 5.18
C THR A 240 -2.58 -29.89 5.32
N LEU A 241 -2.48 -28.72 4.70
CA LEU A 241 -3.48 -27.65 4.79
C LEU A 241 -3.94 -27.22 3.39
N PRO A 242 -5.23 -26.86 3.23
CA PRO A 242 -5.66 -26.17 2.02
C PRO A 242 -5.03 -24.77 1.96
N VAL A 243 -4.68 -24.31 0.77
CA VAL A 243 -4.12 -22.96 0.59
C VAL A 243 -5.17 -21.86 0.78
N THR A 244 -6.44 -22.23 0.83
CA THR A 244 -7.63 -21.36 0.91
C THR A 244 -8.13 -21.19 2.35
N GLY A 245 -9.10 -20.27 2.54
CA GLY A 245 -9.78 -20.10 3.80
C GLY A 245 -8.92 -19.55 4.94
N GLY A 246 -7.84 -18.86 4.64
CA GLY A 246 -6.96 -18.24 5.65
C GLY A 246 -6.00 -19.22 6.33
N ASN A 247 -5.89 -20.48 5.88
CA ASN A 247 -4.95 -21.45 6.45
C ASN A 247 -3.49 -21.21 6.02
N VAL A 248 -3.30 -20.54 4.90
CA VAL A 248 -1.99 -20.26 4.30
C VAL A 248 -2.02 -18.84 3.76
N LYS A 249 -0.92 -18.13 3.92
CA LYS A 249 -0.68 -16.85 3.25
C LYS A 249 0.53 -16.93 2.34
N LEU A 250 0.66 -15.99 1.43
CA LEU A 250 1.87 -15.85 0.61
C LEU A 250 2.96 -15.08 1.36
N GLN A 251 4.22 -15.35 1.03
CA GLN A 251 5.32 -14.48 1.43
C GLN A 251 5.15 -13.10 0.79
N TRP A 252 5.67 -12.06 1.44
CA TRP A 252 5.44 -10.67 1.08
C TRP A 252 5.71 -10.31 -0.40
N LYS A 253 6.76 -10.86 -1.05
CA LYS A 253 7.02 -10.58 -2.47
C LYS A 253 6.01 -11.26 -3.40
N PRO A 254 5.73 -12.57 -3.26
CA PRO A 254 4.64 -13.21 -3.97
C PRO A 254 3.28 -12.58 -3.67
N ASP A 255 3.04 -12.15 -2.44
CA ASP A 255 1.78 -11.52 -2.05
C ASP A 255 1.51 -10.22 -2.81
N PHE A 256 2.51 -9.36 -3.00
CA PHE A 256 2.38 -8.15 -3.83
C PHE A 256 1.86 -8.48 -5.23
N GLY A 257 2.52 -9.38 -5.95
CA GLY A 257 2.10 -9.76 -7.30
C GLY A 257 0.74 -10.46 -7.35
N ALA A 258 0.45 -11.30 -6.36
CA ALA A 258 -0.82 -12.01 -6.25
C ALA A 258 -1.98 -11.06 -5.92
N ARG A 259 -1.78 -10.11 -5.01
CA ARG A 259 -2.75 -9.08 -4.66
C ARG A 259 -3.10 -8.22 -5.87
N TRP A 260 -2.10 -7.75 -6.61
CA TRP A 260 -2.34 -7.03 -7.86
C TRP A 260 -3.13 -7.85 -8.87
N ALA A 261 -2.82 -9.15 -8.99
CA ALA A 261 -3.55 -10.03 -9.89
C ALA A 261 -4.99 -10.28 -9.43
N ALA A 262 -5.21 -10.45 -8.13
CA ALA A 262 -6.54 -10.71 -7.57
C ALA A 262 -7.47 -9.50 -7.67
N LEU A 263 -6.94 -8.30 -7.38
CA LEU A 263 -7.72 -7.07 -7.35
C LEU A 263 -7.74 -6.33 -8.69
N GLY A 264 -6.86 -6.69 -9.60
CA GLY A 264 -6.70 -5.99 -10.87
C GLY A 264 -6.21 -4.56 -10.67
N VAL A 265 -5.18 -4.37 -9.85
CA VAL A 265 -4.61 -3.05 -9.53
C VAL A 265 -4.04 -2.41 -10.80
N ASP A 266 -4.33 -1.12 -11.01
CA ASP A 266 -3.88 -0.36 -12.18
C ASP A 266 -2.69 0.54 -11.90
N PHE A 267 -2.59 0.99 -10.66
CA PHE A 267 -1.51 1.85 -10.21
C PHE A 267 -1.17 1.58 -8.75
N GLU A 268 0.13 1.49 -8.46
CA GLU A 268 0.64 1.46 -7.09
C GLU A 268 1.89 2.32 -6.93
N MET A 269 1.94 3.04 -5.79
CA MET A 269 3.07 3.85 -5.40
C MET A 269 3.76 3.24 -4.18
N TYR A 270 5.08 3.23 -4.19
CA TYR A 270 5.87 2.73 -3.05
C TYR A 270 7.23 3.41 -2.95
N GLY A 271 7.87 3.26 -1.80
CA GLY A 271 9.20 3.79 -1.55
C GLY A 271 10.29 3.13 -2.41
N LYS A 272 11.37 3.84 -2.62
CA LYS A 272 12.55 3.40 -3.41
C LYS A 272 13.12 2.06 -2.96
N ASP A 273 12.96 1.68 -1.71
CA ASP A 273 13.38 0.39 -1.16
C ASP A 273 12.68 -0.82 -1.82
N HIS A 274 11.55 -0.62 -2.46
CA HIS A 274 10.86 -1.64 -3.26
C HIS A 274 11.34 -1.72 -4.71
N SER A 275 12.05 -0.72 -5.23
CA SER A 275 12.35 -0.61 -6.67
C SER A 275 13.13 -1.80 -7.24
N THR A 276 14.03 -2.39 -6.46
CA THR A 276 14.77 -3.61 -6.87
C THR A 276 13.91 -4.86 -6.94
N ASN A 277 12.75 -4.85 -6.28
CA ASN A 277 11.82 -5.97 -6.23
C ASN A 277 10.68 -5.85 -7.24
N THR A 278 10.47 -4.66 -7.83
CA THR A 278 9.39 -4.42 -8.82
C THR A 278 9.36 -5.46 -9.96
N PRO A 279 10.49 -5.84 -10.58
CA PRO A 279 10.46 -6.86 -11.62
C PRO A 279 9.95 -8.24 -11.14
N ILE A 280 10.16 -8.55 -9.85
CA ILE A 280 9.68 -9.78 -9.20
C ILE A 280 8.16 -9.72 -9.05
N TYR A 281 7.64 -8.64 -8.47
CA TYR A 281 6.19 -8.43 -8.29
C TYR A 281 5.46 -8.48 -9.62
N ASP A 282 5.98 -7.77 -10.63
CA ASP A 282 5.46 -7.75 -11.99
C ASP A 282 5.47 -9.13 -12.64
N GLY A 283 6.56 -9.86 -12.47
CA GLY A 283 6.70 -11.22 -12.99
C GLY A 283 5.64 -12.16 -12.41
N ILE A 284 5.42 -12.08 -11.10
CA ILE A 284 4.43 -12.90 -10.38
C ILE A 284 3.01 -12.52 -10.82
N CYS A 285 2.70 -11.22 -10.88
CA CYS A 285 1.39 -10.76 -11.36
C CYS A 285 1.08 -11.29 -12.76
N ARG A 286 2.07 -11.26 -13.69
CA ARG A 286 1.92 -11.81 -15.03
C ARG A 286 1.80 -13.33 -15.05
N ALA A 287 2.58 -14.03 -14.22
CA ALA A 287 2.46 -15.51 -14.10
C ALA A 287 1.07 -15.91 -13.60
N LEU A 288 0.44 -15.09 -12.79
CA LEU A 288 -0.94 -15.25 -12.31
C LEU A 288 -2.00 -14.74 -13.30
N GLY A 289 -1.60 -14.38 -14.53
CA GLY A 289 -2.51 -14.09 -15.63
C GLY A 289 -3.03 -12.66 -15.68
N GLN A 290 -2.42 -11.71 -14.97
CA GLN A 290 -2.84 -10.32 -14.97
C GLN A 290 -1.73 -9.38 -15.45
N ARG A 291 -2.14 -8.23 -15.97
CA ARG A 291 -1.21 -7.15 -16.30
C ARG A 291 -0.78 -6.45 -15.01
N ALA A 292 0.54 -6.35 -14.79
CA ALA A 292 1.07 -5.58 -13.67
C ALA A 292 0.64 -4.09 -13.72
N PRO A 293 0.50 -3.41 -12.56
CA PRO A 293 0.12 -2.00 -12.50
C PRO A 293 1.19 -1.07 -13.08
N GLU A 294 0.84 0.18 -13.33
CA GLU A 294 1.81 1.25 -13.47
C GLU A 294 2.38 1.60 -12.08
N HIS A 295 3.66 1.93 -12.03
CA HIS A 295 4.35 2.18 -10.77
C HIS A 295 4.91 3.59 -10.69
N PHE A 296 4.90 4.15 -9.48
CA PHE A 296 5.67 5.33 -9.16
C PHE A 296 6.49 5.07 -7.90
N THR A 297 7.80 5.28 -7.99
CA THR A 297 8.71 5.12 -6.86
C THR A 297 9.10 6.49 -6.32
N TYR A 298 8.87 6.73 -5.02
CA TYR A 298 9.27 7.96 -4.35
C TYR A 298 10.52 7.75 -3.51
N GLU A 299 11.28 8.83 -3.30
CA GLU A 299 12.47 8.82 -2.45
C GLU A 299 12.12 8.84 -0.96
N LEU A 300 13.07 8.39 -0.15
CA LEU A 300 12.92 8.24 1.28
C LEU A 300 12.86 9.59 2.01
N PHE A 301 12.23 9.58 3.17
CA PHE A 301 12.33 10.66 4.15
C PHE A 301 13.52 10.40 5.07
N LEU A 302 14.29 11.44 5.31
CA LEU A 302 15.51 11.41 6.12
C LEU A 302 15.33 12.33 7.34
N ASP A 303 15.94 11.99 8.45
CA ASP A 303 16.02 12.87 9.62
C ASP A 303 17.02 14.02 9.37
N GLU A 304 17.25 14.84 10.39
CA GLU A 304 18.19 15.98 10.34
C GLU A 304 19.63 15.53 10.04
N ASN A 305 20.02 14.31 10.44
CA ASN A 305 21.33 13.71 10.22
C ASN A 305 21.46 12.99 8.87
N GLY A 306 20.38 12.99 8.07
CA GLY A 306 20.35 12.27 6.78
C GLY A 306 20.14 10.75 6.92
N GLN A 307 19.73 10.27 8.10
CA GLN A 307 19.37 8.87 8.30
C GLN A 307 17.92 8.63 7.90
N LYS A 308 17.62 7.43 7.38
CA LYS A 308 16.24 7.05 7.03
C LYS A 308 15.33 7.14 8.24
N ILE A 309 14.20 7.85 8.11
CA ILE A 309 13.14 7.84 9.11
C ILE A 309 12.48 6.45 9.10
N ALA A 310 12.42 5.82 10.26
CA ALA A 310 11.87 4.48 10.43
C ALA A 310 10.95 4.42 11.65
N LYS A 311 9.85 3.63 11.54
CA LYS A 311 8.86 3.43 12.61
C LYS A 311 9.46 3.13 13.99
N PRO A 312 10.49 2.27 14.12
CA PRO A 312 11.01 1.91 15.45
C PRO A 312 11.91 2.96 16.07
N SER A 313 12.48 3.90 15.31
CA SER A 313 13.48 4.86 15.80
C SER A 313 12.87 6.15 16.34
N GLY A 314 11.59 6.43 16.01
CA GLY A 314 10.93 7.67 16.46
C GLY A 314 11.65 8.96 16.04
N ASN A 315 12.55 8.86 15.04
CA ASN A 315 13.30 9.99 14.52
C ASN A 315 12.49 10.73 13.46
N GLY A 316 12.61 12.04 13.44
CA GLY A 316 11.90 12.92 12.51
C GLY A 316 10.63 13.54 13.08
N VAL A 317 9.99 14.39 12.29
CA VAL A 317 8.75 15.08 12.65
C VAL A 317 7.58 14.14 12.45
N SER A 318 6.73 13.98 13.45
CA SER A 318 5.45 13.30 13.33
C SER A 318 4.43 14.19 12.59
N ILE A 319 3.32 13.57 12.18
CA ILE A 319 2.23 14.34 11.57
C ILE A 319 1.54 15.24 12.59
N ASP A 320 1.39 14.79 13.82
CA ASP A 320 0.83 15.58 14.90
C ASP A 320 1.71 16.80 15.20
N ASP A 321 3.04 16.63 15.17
CA ASP A 321 3.98 17.75 15.25
C ASP A 321 3.76 18.74 14.11
N TRP A 322 3.64 18.26 12.87
CA TRP A 322 3.38 19.15 11.72
C TRP A 322 2.08 19.93 11.91
N LEU A 323 0.98 19.23 12.22
CA LEU A 323 -0.35 19.83 12.36
C LEU A 323 -0.46 20.75 13.58
N THR A 324 0.44 20.65 14.55
CA THR A 324 0.52 21.59 15.66
C THR A 324 0.98 22.98 15.20
N TYR A 325 1.82 23.06 14.18
CA TYR A 325 2.46 24.31 13.74
C TYR A 325 2.07 24.75 12.32
N ALA A 326 1.45 23.89 11.53
CA ALA A 326 1.18 24.14 10.12
C ALA A 326 -0.09 23.41 9.65
N SER A 327 -0.64 23.84 8.51
CA SER A 327 -1.85 23.27 7.94
C SER A 327 -1.60 21.95 7.20
N SER A 328 -2.67 21.17 7.03
CA SER A 328 -2.67 19.96 6.20
C SER A 328 -2.31 20.23 4.75
N GLU A 329 -2.70 21.38 4.22
CA GLU A 329 -2.41 21.81 2.85
C GLU A 329 -0.91 22.05 2.64
N SER A 330 -0.23 22.68 3.64
CA SER A 330 1.20 22.87 3.59
C SER A 330 1.98 21.55 3.58
N LEU A 331 1.50 20.56 4.34
CA LEU A 331 2.06 19.20 4.31
C LEU A 331 1.81 18.52 2.95
N SER A 332 0.61 18.64 2.42
CA SER A 332 0.25 18.10 1.10
C SER A 332 1.09 18.73 0.01
N TYR A 333 1.31 20.05 0.05
CA TYR A 333 2.20 20.74 -0.87
C TYR A 333 3.66 20.30 -0.74
N PHE A 334 4.14 20.12 0.49
CA PHE A 334 5.47 19.55 0.73
C PHE A 334 5.60 18.14 0.12
N MET A 335 4.57 17.29 0.21
CA MET A 335 4.57 15.97 -0.43
C MET A 335 4.52 16.03 -1.95
N TYR A 336 3.84 17.02 -2.50
CA TYR A 336 3.77 17.25 -3.95
C TYR A 336 5.14 17.60 -4.54
N GLN A 337 5.92 18.43 -3.86
CA GLN A 337 7.19 18.90 -4.35
C GLN A 337 8.20 17.74 -4.51
N LYS A 338 8.85 17.63 -5.67
CA LYS A 338 10.00 16.76 -5.96
C LYS A 338 9.93 15.36 -5.34
N PRO A 339 8.92 14.55 -5.63
CA PRO A 339 8.72 13.25 -4.96
C PRO A 339 9.86 12.25 -5.19
N LYS A 340 10.64 12.42 -6.27
CA LYS A 340 11.82 11.61 -6.61
C LYS A 340 13.12 12.11 -5.98
N THR A 341 13.05 13.05 -5.03
CA THR A 341 14.21 13.57 -4.29
C THR A 341 14.04 13.27 -2.81
N ALA A 342 15.06 12.72 -2.18
CA ALA A 342 15.06 12.47 -0.75
C ALA A 342 14.84 13.79 0.02
N LYS A 343 13.95 13.76 1.01
CA LYS A 343 13.57 14.94 1.79
C LYS A 343 13.95 14.75 3.24
N ARG A 344 14.58 15.76 3.82
CA ARG A 344 14.78 15.83 5.26
C ARG A 344 13.49 16.29 5.93
N MET A 345 13.14 15.63 7.05
CA MET A 345 11.97 15.91 7.86
C MET A 345 12.41 16.18 9.30
N HIS A 346 12.55 17.45 9.64
CA HIS A 346 12.86 17.95 10.98
C HIS A 346 12.11 19.27 11.20
N PHE A 347 12.04 19.75 12.44
CA PHE A 347 11.19 20.89 12.79
C PHE A 347 11.43 22.15 11.94
N ASP A 348 12.68 22.47 11.61
CA ASP A 348 13.02 23.65 10.79
C ASP A 348 12.49 23.60 9.35
N VAL A 349 12.02 22.44 8.90
CA VAL A 349 11.39 22.28 7.58
C VAL A 349 9.97 22.82 7.57
N ILE A 350 9.26 22.77 8.70
CA ILE A 350 7.85 23.16 8.79
C ILE A 350 7.64 24.61 8.37
N PRO A 351 8.29 25.62 8.98
CA PRO A 351 8.09 27.02 8.61
C PRO A 351 8.47 27.27 7.13
N LYS A 352 9.53 26.64 6.62
CA LYS A 352 9.91 26.78 5.20
C LYS A 352 8.84 26.24 4.25
N ALA A 353 8.25 25.09 4.59
CA ALA A 353 7.18 24.49 3.78
C ALA A 353 5.91 25.34 3.82
N VAL A 354 5.61 26.01 4.94
CA VAL A 354 4.51 26.96 5.05
C VAL A 354 4.76 28.18 4.17
N ASP A 355 5.96 28.78 4.26
CA ASP A 355 6.32 29.92 3.43
C ASP A 355 6.24 29.59 1.93
N GLU A 356 6.76 28.44 1.51
CA GLU A 356 6.68 27.97 0.12
C GLU A 356 5.24 27.69 -0.33
N TYR A 357 4.36 27.27 0.58
CA TYR A 357 2.94 27.07 0.28
C TYR A 357 2.20 28.38 0.06
N HIS A 358 2.59 29.45 0.74
CA HIS A 358 1.96 30.77 0.64
C HIS A 358 2.51 31.67 -0.49
N GLN A 359 3.62 31.31 -1.12
CA GLN A 359 4.19 31.98 -2.30
C GLN A 359 3.48 31.60 -3.58
#